data_c2687b7501a730166a28a6e89013862f
#
_entry.id   c2687b7501a730166a28a6e89013862f
#
_cell.length_a   1.000
_cell.length_b   1.000
_cell.length_c   1.000
_cell.angle_alpha   90.00
_cell.angle_beta   90.00
_cell.angle_gamma   90.00
#
_symmetry.space_group_name_H-M   'P 1'
#
loop_
_entity.id
_entity.type
_entity.pdbx_description
1 polymer ?
#
loop_
_entity_poly.entity_id
_entity_poly.type
_entity_poly.pdbx_seq_one_letter_code
_entity_poly.pdbx_strand_id
1 'polypeptide(L)'
;FLNYDEVTSGRTDANNSTDDDELSYNLSLTSKKDKFNHSLSYSYTSIERATKNYLNNPKNYYGYRDSINYIGNYNFDLDTKIVFGLENEFDKAKFQKDWPTDYLESDEAIYSQFLDLQFRPKENLYSTFGLRRDDHTTAGAYNTSRITLAYKINGNSKIRSSYGTGLRYPTLYDYFYGTAVSNKEDLAPEKSKSFEYSFRPNLERACKRWS
;
A
#
# COMPACT_ATOMS: atom_id res chain seq x y z
N PHE A 1 15.69 -8.83 18.42
CA PHE A 1 17.10 -8.45 18.52
C PHE A 1 17.85 -9.01 17.31
N LEU A 2 18.20 -8.18 16.35
CA LEU A 2 19.01 -8.59 15.20
C LEU A 2 20.42 -8.05 15.41
N ASN A 3 21.37 -8.96 15.63
CA ASN A 3 22.78 -8.66 15.53
C ASN A 3 23.26 -9.05 14.14
N TYR A 4 23.93 -8.14 13.45
CA TYR A 4 24.67 -8.48 12.24
C TYR A 4 26.09 -7.92 12.32
N ASP A 5 27.04 -8.69 11.84
CA ASP A 5 28.45 -8.32 11.79
C ASP A 5 28.79 -7.75 10.42
N GLU A 6 29.22 -6.50 10.37
CA GLU A 6 29.74 -5.88 9.17
C GLU A 6 31.27 -6.06 9.12
N VAL A 7 31.74 -6.88 8.19
CA VAL A 7 33.19 -7.08 7.99
C VAL A 7 33.73 -5.91 7.18
N THR A 8 34.26 -4.92 7.86
CA THR A 8 35.11 -3.92 7.19
C THR A 8 36.49 -4.52 6.90
N SER A 9 37.16 -4.11 5.83
CA SER A 9 38.42 -4.62 5.28
C SER A 9 39.65 -4.60 6.24
N GLY A 10 39.42 -4.43 7.53
CA GLY A 10 40.42 -4.36 8.62
C GLY A 10 40.25 -5.38 9.73
N ARG A 11 39.40 -6.43 9.58
CA ARG A 11 39.22 -7.50 10.61
C ARG A 11 38.84 -7.02 12.02
N THR A 12 38.01 -6.02 12.15
CA THR A 12 37.34 -5.71 13.41
C THR A 12 35.87 -6.08 13.26
N ASP A 13 35.39 -7.03 14.07
CA ASP A 13 33.95 -7.31 14.23
C ASP A 13 33.26 -6.02 14.67
N ALA A 14 32.47 -5.46 13.79
CA ALA A 14 31.66 -4.28 14.12
C ALA A 14 30.36 -4.76 14.75
N ASN A 15 30.23 -4.70 16.05
CA ASN A 15 28.99 -4.99 16.76
C ASN A 15 27.98 -3.88 16.51
N ASN A 16 27.15 -4.06 15.50
CA ASN A 16 25.98 -3.23 15.27
C ASN A 16 24.75 -3.91 15.86
N SER A 17 23.94 -3.17 16.59
CA SER A 17 22.68 -3.66 17.14
C SER A 17 21.54 -2.72 16.80
N THR A 18 20.37 -3.28 16.57
CA THR A 18 19.13 -2.54 16.34
C THR A 18 18.06 -3.06 17.30
N ASP A 19 17.44 -2.15 18.02
CA ASP A 19 16.27 -2.37 18.86
C ASP A 19 15.08 -1.69 18.20
N ASP A 20 13.99 -2.44 18.00
CA ASP A 20 12.75 -1.95 17.40
C ASP A 20 11.60 -2.16 18.38
N ASP A 21 10.90 -1.07 18.71
CA ASP A 21 9.63 -1.09 19.43
C ASP A 21 8.51 -0.65 18.49
N GLU A 22 7.48 -1.48 18.36
CA GLU A 22 6.32 -1.19 17.50
C GLU A 22 5.03 -1.31 18.28
N LEU A 23 4.17 -0.31 18.13
CA LEU A 23 2.78 -0.34 18.61
C LEU A 23 1.83 -0.11 17.44
N SER A 24 0.91 -1.06 17.22
CA SER A 24 -0.13 -0.94 16.21
C SER A 24 -1.49 -1.30 16.79
N TYR A 25 -2.53 -0.52 16.45
CA TYR A 25 -3.90 -0.87 16.73
C TYR A 25 -4.84 -0.41 15.61
N ASN A 26 -5.95 -1.13 15.48
CA ASN A 26 -6.99 -0.83 14.54
C ASN A 26 -8.36 -0.91 15.21
N LEU A 27 -9.22 0.08 14.96
CA LEU A 27 -10.61 0.10 15.36
C LEU A 27 -11.48 0.14 14.10
N SER A 28 -12.50 -0.71 14.03
CA SER A 28 -13.39 -0.74 12.88
C SER A 28 -14.84 -0.87 13.31
N LEU A 29 -15.70 -0.03 12.71
CA LEU A 29 -17.15 -0.07 12.83
C LEU A 29 -17.74 -0.44 11.47
N THR A 30 -18.53 -1.51 11.45
CA THR A 30 -19.19 -1.97 10.23
C THR A 30 -20.70 -1.99 10.43
N SER A 31 -21.42 -1.45 9.47
CA SER A 31 -22.88 -1.52 9.40
C SER A 31 -23.32 -2.15 8.10
N LYS A 32 -24.33 -3.02 8.19
CA LYS A 32 -24.93 -3.71 7.03
C LYS A 32 -26.44 -3.49 7.08
N LYS A 33 -26.96 -2.84 6.07
CA LYS A 33 -28.41 -2.62 5.95
C LYS A 33 -28.84 -2.81 4.50
N ASP A 34 -29.66 -3.82 4.27
CA ASP A 34 -30.20 -4.15 2.95
C ASP A 34 -29.10 -4.23 1.86
N LYS A 35 -29.17 -3.29 0.92
CA LYS A 35 -28.25 -3.18 -0.21
C LYS A 35 -26.97 -2.38 0.11
N PHE A 36 -26.92 -1.71 1.24
CA PHE A 36 -25.82 -0.84 1.62
C PHE A 36 -25.02 -1.42 2.79
N ASN A 37 -23.75 -1.63 2.56
CA ASN A 37 -22.80 -2.02 3.61
C ASN A 37 -21.69 -0.97 3.65
N HIS A 38 -21.29 -0.57 4.84
CA HIS A 38 -20.21 0.38 5.00
C HIS A 38 -19.40 0.12 6.25
N SER A 39 -18.18 0.57 6.24
CA SER A 39 -17.27 0.51 7.38
C SER A 39 -16.49 1.81 7.51
N LEU A 40 -16.24 2.17 8.74
CA LEU A 40 -15.32 3.22 9.14
C LEU A 40 -14.22 2.55 9.97
N SER A 41 -12.97 2.77 9.64
CA SER A 41 -11.83 2.27 10.40
C SER A 41 -10.84 3.37 10.72
N TYR A 42 -10.23 3.26 11.88
CA TYR A 42 -9.10 4.05 12.32
C TYR A 42 -7.94 3.11 12.64
N SER A 43 -6.76 3.41 12.12
CA SER A 43 -5.53 2.67 12.40
C SER A 43 -4.45 3.63 12.88
N TYR A 44 -3.68 3.17 13.85
CA TYR A 44 -2.49 3.85 14.33
C TYR A 44 -1.33 2.88 14.35
N THR A 45 -0.17 3.33 13.91
CA THR A 45 1.10 2.61 14.05
C THR A 45 2.19 3.57 14.48
N SER A 46 2.97 3.19 15.45
CA SER A 46 4.22 3.86 15.80
C SER A 46 5.36 2.87 15.82
N ILE A 47 6.51 3.31 15.37
CA ILE A 47 7.75 2.55 15.42
C ILE A 47 8.86 3.43 16.01
N GLU A 48 9.59 2.88 16.96
CA GLU A 48 10.81 3.46 17.48
C GLU A 48 11.95 2.49 17.18
N ARG A 49 12.98 2.97 16.51
CA ARG A 49 14.16 2.19 16.17
C ARG A 49 15.42 2.85 16.73
N ALA A 50 16.13 2.14 17.58
CA ALA A 50 17.42 2.54 18.11
C ALA A 50 18.53 1.69 17.48
N THR A 51 19.41 2.30 16.70
CA THR A 51 20.55 1.61 16.07
C THR A 51 21.85 2.09 16.72
N LYS A 52 22.67 1.17 17.17
CA LYS A 52 24.02 1.43 17.68
C LYS A 52 25.04 0.87 16.71
N ASN A 53 25.98 1.69 16.28
CA ASN A 53 27.12 1.23 15.48
C ASN A 53 28.33 0.92 16.36
N TYR A 54 29.39 0.38 15.76
CA TYR A 54 30.66 0.02 16.45
C TYR A 54 31.33 1.21 17.17
N LEU A 55 31.03 2.46 16.79
CA LEU A 55 31.51 3.67 17.45
C LEU A 55 30.66 4.06 18.66
N ASN A 56 29.69 3.23 19.02
CA ASN A 56 28.71 3.48 20.08
C ASN A 56 27.92 4.81 19.89
N ASN A 57 27.71 5.19 18.64
CA ASN A 57 26.97 6.38 18.27
C ASN A 57 25.52 5.95 17.91
N PRO A 58 24.58 6.05 18.86
CA PRO A 58 23.20 5.62 18.61
C PRO A 58 22.53 6.57 17.63
N LYS A 59 21.72 6.00 16.73
CA LYS A 59 20.80 6.75 15.88
C LYS A 59 19.38 6.28 16.15
N ASN A 60 18.52 7.20 16.51
CA ASN A 60 17.12 6.94 16.79
C ASN A 60 16.25 7.43 15.64
N TYR A 61 15.26 6.60 15.28
CA TYR A 61 14.26 6.88 14.28
C TYR A 61 12.90 6.67 14.91
N TYR A 62 11.99 7.60 14.69
CA TYR A 62 10.61 7.53 15.14
C TYR A 62 9.71 7.69 13.93
N GLY A 63 8.76 6.79 13.79
CA GLY A 63 7.75 6.84 12.75
C GLY A 63 6.35 6.75 13.37
N TYR A 64 5.42 7.54 12.85
CA TYR A 64 4.01 7.51 13.24
C TYR A 64 3.17 7.50 12.00
N ARG A 65 2.13 6.67 11.99
CA ARG A 65 1.12 6.66 10.94
C ARG A 65 -0.26 6.60 11.57
N ASP A 66 -1.09 7.57 11.22
CA ASP A 66 -2.51 7.59 11.49
C ASP A 66 -3.28 7.41 10.18
N SER A 67 -4.33 6.59 10.17
CA SER A 67 -5.20 6.51 9.02
C SER A 67 -6.67 6.39 9.40
N ILE A 68 -7.52 7.08 8.66
CA ILE A 68 -8.96 6.97 8.73
C ILE A 68 -9.46 6.54 7.37
N ASN A 69 -10.24 5.44 7.33
CA ASN A 69 -10.75 4.88 6.09
C ASN A 69 -12.26 4.68 6.21
N TYR A 70 -13.00 5.22 5.25
CA TYR A 70 -14.40 4.94 5.06
C TYR A 70 -14.61 4.21 3.75
N ILE A 71 -15.25 3.04 3.81
CA ILE A 71 -15.57 2.24 2.64
C ILE A 71 -17.06 1.96 2.65
N GLY A 72 -17.73 2.34 1.57
CA GLY A 72 -19.12 2.02 1.30
C GLY A 72 -19.25 1.11 0.10
N ASN A 73 -20.21 0.19 0.13
CA ASN A 73 -20.60 -0.55 -1.04
C ASN A 73 -22.13 -0.63 -1.14
N TYR A 74 -22.64 -0.45 -2.34
CA TYR A 74 -24.03 -0.50 -2.65
C TYR A 74 -24.31 -1.53 -3.76
N ASN A 75 -25.19 -2.48 -3.48
CA ASN A 75 -25.61 -3.49 -4.43
C ASN A 75 -26.92 -2.99 -5.09
N PHE A 76 -26.85 -2.56 -6.33
CA PHE A 76 -28.05 -2.18 -7.09
C PHE A 76 -28.95 -3.39 -7.31
N ASP A 77 -28.34 -4.48 -7.76
CA ASP A 77 -28.95 -5.78 -8.01
C ASP A 77 -27.89 -6.91 -7.82
N LEU A 78 -28.19 -8.13 -8.30
CA LEU A 78 -27.27 -9.28 -8.21
C LEU A 78 -26.05 -9.14 -9.13
N ASP A 79 -26.13 -8.29 -10.11
CA ASP A 79 -25.16 -8.15 -11.20
C ASP A 79 -24.37 -6.85 -11.16
N THR A 80 -24.82 -5.87 -10.37
CA THR A 80 -24.23 -4.53 -10.33
C THR A 80 -23.98 -4.08 -8.90
N LYS A 81 -22.74 -3.76 -8.63
CA LYS A 81 -22.28 -3.25 -7.35
C LYS A 81 -21.32 -2.08 -7.55
N ILE A 82 -21.46 -1.07 -6.71
CA ILE A 82 -20.52 0.03 -6.59
C ILE A 82 -19.80 -0.06 -5.25
N VAL A 83 -18.49 0.15 -5.26
CA VAL A 83 -17.67 0.31 -4.05
C VAL A 83 -17.00 1.67 -4.12
N PHE A 84 -17.07 2.42 -3.05
CA PHE A 84 -16.44 3.74 -2.97
C PHE A 84 -15.80 3.93 -1.60
N GLY A 85 -14.81 4.78 -1.54
CA GLY A 85 -14.15 5.07 -0.28
C GLY A 85 -13.44 6.40 -0.26
N LEU A 86 -13.23 6.84 0.98
CA LEU A 86 -12.42 7.99 1.35
C LEU A 86 -11.36 7.49 2.33
N GLU A 87 -10.12 7.84 2.08
CA GLU A 87 -8.99 7.46 2.93
C GLU A 87 -8.19 8.72 3.24
N ASN A 88 -7.77 8.85 4.48
CA ASN A 88 -6.83 9.87 4.92
C ASN A 88 -5.71 9.16 5.68
N GLU A 89 -4.49 9.32 5.22
CA GLU A 89 -3.28 8.80 5.84
C GLU A 89 -2.39 10.00 6.22
N PHE A 90 -1.92 10.02 7.45
CA PHE A 90 -0.98 11.00 7.96
C PHE A 90 0.26 10.27 8.47
N ASP A 91 1.40 10.62 7.90
CA ASP A 91 2.71 10.09 8.26
C ASP A 91 3.57 11.18 8.90
N LYS A 92 4.26 10.82 9.95
CA LYS A 92 5.26 11.66 10.59
C LYS A 92 6.50 10.86 10.88
N ALA A 93 7.67 11.41 10.55
CA ALA A 93 8.94 10.79 10.82
C ALA A 93 9.89 11.78 11.51
N LYS A 94 10.70 11.25 12.43
CA LYS A 94 11.72 11.98 13.13
C LYS A 94 13.03 11.19 13.08
N PHE A 95 14.06 11.77 12.54
CA PHE A 95 15.35 11.16 12.32
C PHE A 95 16.44 11.87 13.12
N GLN A 96 17.24 11.15 13.84
CA GLN A 96 18.42 11.71 14.49
C GLN A 96 19.52 11.92 13.44
N LYS A 97 19.89 13.18 13.21
CA LYS A 97 20.90 13.57 12.23
C LYS A 97 22.31 13.47 12.84
N ASP A 98 22.52 14.14 13.95
CA ASP A 98 23.78 14.16 14.68
C ASP A 98 23.57 13.94 16.18
N TRP A 99 24.53 13.26 16.80
CA TRP A 99 24.51 13.00 18.24
C TRP A 99 24.96 14.25 19.02
N PRO A 100 24.33 14.57 20.20
CA PRO A 100 23.22 13.86 20.83
C PRO A 100 21.81 14.44 20.54
N THR A 101 21.66 15.56 19.86
CA THR A 101 20.43 16.38 19.97
C THR A 101 19.85 16.94 18.68
N ASP A 102 20.46 16.70 17.52
CA ASP A 102 19.93 17.25 16.27
C ASP A 102 19.00 16.23 15.59
N TYR A 103 17.70 16.59 15.50
CA TYR A 103 16.67 15.79 14.86
C TYR A 103 16.11 16.52 13.66
N LEU A 104 15.91 15.78 12.58
CA LEU A 104 15.11 16.19 11.44
C LEU A 104 13.71 15.59 11.60
N GLU A 105 12.69 16.43 11.57
CA GLU A 105 11.29 16.04 11.69
C GLU A 105 10.54 16.46 10.43
N SER A 106 9.68 15.58 9.94
CA SER A 106 8.84 15.84 8.79
C SER A 106 7.56 15.04 8.83
N ASP A 107 6.53 15.57 8.20
CA ASP A 107 5.21 14.98 8.07
C ASP A 107 4.67 15.14 6.65
N GLU A 108 3.75 14.25 6.30
CA GLU A 108 2.99 14.28 5.06
C GLU A 108 1.61 13.69 5.25
N ALA A 109 0.67 14.06 4.39
CA ALA A 109 -0.65 13.48 4.36
C ALA A 109 -1.07 13.12 2.93
N ILE A 110 -1.87 12.05 2.82
CA ILE A 110 -2.48 11.60 1.57
C ILE A 110 -3.99 11.54 1.78
N TYR A 111 -4.72 12.30 0.97
CA TYR A 111 -6.17 12.27 0.90
C TYR A 111 -6.58 11.52 -0.34
N SER A 112 -7.25 10.38 -0.17
CA SER A 112 -7.62 9.51 -1.25
C SER A 112 -9.11 9.35 -1.37
N GLN A 113 -9.59 9.27 -2.60
CA GLN A 113 -10.96 8.90 -2.91
C GLN A 113 -10.98 7.91 -4.07
N PHE A 114 -11.83 6.92 -3.98
CA PHE A 114 -11.93 5.91 -5.02
C PHE A 114 -13.37 5.47 -5.27
N LEU A 115 -13.57 4.95 -6.48
CA LEU A 115 -14.81 4.40 -6.94
C LEU A 115 -14.53 3.17 -7.82
N ASP A 116 -15.14 2.03 -7.47
CA ASP A 116 -15.11 0.81 -8.25
C ASP A 116 -16.54 0.42 -8.66
N LEU A 117 -16.78 0.33 -9.95
CA LEU A 117 -18.00 -0.23 -10.51
C LEU A 117 -17.74 -1.69 -10.90
N GLN A 118 -18.48 -2.62 -10.31
CA GLN A 118 -18.48 -4.04 -10.66
C GLN A 118 -19.82 -4.38 -11.28
N PHE A 119 -19.81 -4.93 -12.49
CA PHE A 119 -21.04 -5.27 -13.18
C PHE A 119 -20.88 -6.48 -14.09
N ARG A 120 -21.99 -7.15 -14.34
CA ARG A 120 -22.07 -8.34 -15.18
C ARG A 120 -22.97 -8.06 -16.39
N PRO A 121 -22.42 -7.51 -17.48
CA PRO A 121 -23.21 -7.12 -18.65
C PRO A 121 -23.83 -8.32 -19.40
N LYS A 122 -23.29 -9.54 -19.17
CA LYS A 122 -23.82 -10.82 -19.67
C LYS A 122 -23.53 -11.90 -18.64
N GLU A 123 -24.29 -13.01 -18.67
CA GLU A 123 -24.14 -14.13 -17.73
C GLU A 123 -22.72 -14.68 -17.62
N ASN A 124 -21.96 -14.58 -18.69
CA ASN A 124 -20.59 -15.08 -18.77
C ASN A 124 -19.49 -14.00 -18.73
N LEU A 125 -19.86 -12.70 -18.68
CA LEU A 125 -18.91 -11.59 -18.68
C LEU A 125 -19.00 -10.79 -17.38
N TYR A 126 -17.89 -10.72 -16.65
CA TYR A 126 -17.73 -9.92 -15.44
C TYR A 126 -16.76 -8.78 -15.71
N SER A 127 -17.13 -7.60 -15.31
CA SER A 127 -16.37 -6.38 -15.54
C SER A 127 -16.18 -5.60 -14.24
N THR A 128 -14.99 -5.01 -14.06
CA THR A 128 -14.72 -4.06 -13.00
C THR A 128 -14.02 -2.86 -13.61
N PHE A 129 -14.47 -1.68 -13.23
CA PHE A 129 -13.84 -0.42 -13.58
C PHE A 129 -13.60 0.38 -12.31
N GLY A 130 -12.36 0.76 -12.06
CA GLY A 130 -11.93 1.49 -10.87
C GLY A 130 -11.21 2.78 -11.22
N LEU A 131 -11.52 3.82 -10.47
CA LEU A 131 -10.83 5.11 -10.47
C LEU A 131 -10.42 5.46 -9.05
N ARG A 132 -9.23 6.01 -8.90
CA ARG A 132 -8.73 6.54 -7.63
C ARG A 132 -8.03 7.86 -7.88
N ARG A 133 -8.25 8.80 -6.98
CA ARG A 133 -7.52 10.06 -6.89
C ARG A 133 -6.84 10.14 -5.52
N ASP A 134 -5.56 10.39 -5.54
CA ASP A 134 -4.76 10.67 -4.36
C ASP A 134 -4.28 12.13 -4.43
N ASP A 135 -4.39 12.85 -3.32
CA ASP A 135 -3.89 14.21 -3.15
C ASP A 135 -2.86 14.19 -2.01
N HIS A 136 -1.60 14.25 -2.38
CA HIS A 136 -0.46 14.16 -1.48
C HIS A 136 0.06 15.56 -1.18
N THR A 137 0.26 15.90 0.09
CA THR A 137 0.62 17.25 0.53
C THR A 137 1.91 17.79 -0.10
N THR A 138 2.88 16.93 -0.36
CA THR A 138 4.18 17.30 -0.92
C THR A 138 4.26 17.08 -2.43
N ALA A 139 3.80 15.89 -2.90
CA ALA A 139 3.97 15.45 -4.28
C ALA A 139 2.82 15.87 -5.22
N GLY A 140 1.72 16.42 -4.68
CA GLY A 140 0.55 16.85 -5.45
C GLY A 140 -0.43 15.73 -5.76
N ALA A 141 -1.39 16.03 -6.67
CA ALA A 141 -2.54 15.18 -6.93
C ALA A 141 -2.35 14.30 -8.17
N TYR A 142 -2.73 13.02 -8.05
CA TYR A 142 -2.62 12.02 -9.11
C TYR A 142 -3.87 11.15 -9.21
N ASN A 143 -4.13 10.68 -10.42
CA ASN A 143 -5.21 9.75 -10.69
C ASN A 143 -4.65 8.42 -11.17
N THR A 144 -5.24 7.33 -10.68
CA THR A 144 -4.98 5.96 -11.15
C THR A 144 -6.29 5.31 -11.58
N SER A 145 -6.19 4.33 -12.45
CA SER A 145 -7.36 3.62 -12.96
C SER A 145 -7.07 2.14 -13.15
N ARG A 146 -8.11 1.32 -13.07
CA ARG A 146 -8.05 -0.11 -13.31
C ARG A 146 -9.28 -0.58 -14.07
N ILE A 147 -9.07 -1.46 -15.03
CA ILE A 147 -10.13 -2.21 -15.70
C ILE A 147 -9.82 -3.70 -15.62
N THR A 148 -10.81 -4.51 -15.32
CA THR A 148 -10.67 -5.97 -15.32
C THR A 148 -11.88 -6.57 -16.04
N LEU A 149 -11.61 -7.51 -16.93
CA LEU A 149 -12.60 -8.29 -17.64
C LEU A 149 -12.36 -9.77 -17.37
N ALA A 150 -13.41 -10.52 -17.06
CA ALA A 150 -13.34 -11.96 -16.91
C ALA A 150 -14.49 -12.60 -17.70
N TYR A 151 -14.13 -13.45 -18.66
CA TYR A 151 -15.08 -14.14 -19.51
C TYR A 151 -15.08 -15.64 -19.23
N LYS A 152 -16.23 -16.19 -18.89
CA LYS A 152 -16.45 -17.65 -18.79
C LYS A 152 -16.72 -18.20 -20.17
N ILE A 153 -15.80 -18.99 -20.71
CA ILE A 153 -15.95 -19.64 -22.03
C ILE A 153 -16.99 -20.74 -21.93
N ASN A 154 -16.94 -21.51 -20.84
CA ASN A 154 -17.89 -22.56 -20.48
C ASN A 154 -17.86 -22.79 -18.97
N GLY A 155 -18.60 -23.76 -18.45
CA GLY A 155 -18.63 -24.08 -17.00
C GLY A 155 -17.27 -24.42 -16.39
N ASN A 156 -16.25 -24.66 -17.21
CA ASN A 156 -14.95 -25.22 -16.78
C ASN A 156 -13.77 -24.32 -17.10
N SER A 157 -13.92 -23.27 -17.92
CA SER A 157 -12.80 -22.45 -18.38
C SER A 157 -13.13 -20.98 -18.37
N LYS A 158 -12.18 -20.17 -17.94
CA LYS A 158 -12.30 -18.70 -17.99
C LYS A 158 -11.03 -18.03 -18.46
N ILE A 159 -11.20 -16.92 -19.14
CA ILE A 159 -10.15 -15.95 -19.47
C ILE A 159 -10.34 -14.72 -18.59
N ARG A 160 -9.26 -14.15 -18.15
CA ARG A 160 -9.25 -12.87 -17.45
C ARG A 160 -8.18 -11.98 -18.04
N SER A 161 -8.50 -10.70 -18.18
CA SER A 161 -7.57 -9.65 -18.58
C SER A 161 -7.74 -8.47 -17.63
N SER A 162 -6.66 -7.83 -17.26
CA SER A 162 -6.67 -6.59 -16.48
C SER A 162 -5.64 -5.60 -17.01
N TYR A 163 -6.00 -4.33 -16.94
CA TYR A 163 -5.11 -3.21 -17.18
C TYR A 163 -5.25 -2.24 -16.02
N GLY A 164 -4.13 -1.70 -15.57
CA GLY A 164 -4.12 -0.73 -14.49
C GLY A 164 -2.91 0.19 -14.54
N THR A 165 -3.09 1.34 -13.91
CA THR A 165 -2.02 2.28 -13.61
C THR A 165 -1.74 2.27 -12.13
N GLY A 166 -0.48 2.44 -11.73
CA GLY A 166 -0.06 2.50 -10.34
C GLY A 166 0.80 3.73 -10.08
N LEU A 167 0.85 4.10 -8.82
CA LEU A 167 1.62 5.23 -8.33
C LEU A 167 2.33 4.81 -7.04
N ARG A 168 3.57 5.28 -6.86
CA ARG A 168 4.31 5.19 -5.61
C ARG A 168 4.89 6.54 -5.29
N TYR A 169 4.49 7.10 -4.17
CA TYR A 169 5.05 8.35 -3.66
C TYR A 169 6.45 8.11 -3.09
N PRO A 170 7.35 9.11 -3.18
CA PRO A 170 8.57 9.11 -2.39
C PRO A 170 8.22 9.07 -0.90
N THR A 171 9.02 8.37 -0.13
CA THR A 171 8.83 8.30 1.32
C THR A 171 9.44 9.51 2.01
N LEU A 172 9.04 9.77 3.26
CA LEU A 172 9.69 10.79 4.10
C LEU A 172 11.21 10.58 4.19
N TYR A 173 11.67 9.31 4.15
CA TYR A 173 13.09 8.99 4.09
C TYR A 173 13.75 9.48 2.80
N ASP A 174 13.11 9.30 1.65
CA ASP A 174 13.64 9.75 0.35
C ASP A 174 13.77 11.28 0.31
N TYR A 175 12.79 12.00 0.87
CA TYR A 175 12.82 13.46 0.93
C TYR A 175 13.90 14.02 1.86
N PHE A 176 14.14 13.39 3.01
CA PHE A 176 14.94 13.99 4.07
C PHE A 176 16.29 13.36 4.28
N TYR A 177 16.46 12.07 4.00
CA TYR A 177 17.65 11.31 4.29
C TYR A 177 18.44 10.87 3.06
N GLY A 178 17.80 10.78 1.90
CA GLY A 178 18.44 10.40 0.64
C GLY A 178 19.56 11.39 0.27
N THR A 179 20.82 10.97 0.42
CA THR A 179 21.99 11.79 0.08
C THR A 179 22.22 11.93 -1.42
N ALA A 180 21.53 11.14 -2.23
CA ALA A 180 21.78 11.02 -3.67
C ALA A 180 21.06 12.08 -4.52
N VAL A 181 20.14 12.86 -3.97
CA VAL A 181 19.34 13.83 -4.72
C VAL A 181 19.66 15.23 -4.23
N SER A 182 20.25 16.04 -5.11
CA SER A 182 20.64 17.43 -4.80
C SER A 182 19.45 18.39 -4.66
N ASN A 183 18.30 18.06 -5.27
CA ASN A 183 17.04 18.84 -5.20
C ASN A 183 15.90 17.92 -4.77
N LYS A 184 15.69 17.80 -3.48
CA LYS A 184 14.65 16.94 -2.88
C LYS A 184 13.23 17.41 -3.20
N GLU A 185 13.05 18.69 -3.48
CA GLU A 185 11.77 19.29 -3.89
C GLU A 185 11.30 18.81 -5.28
N ASP A 186 12.19 18.23 -6.09
CA ASP A 186 11.91 17.75 -7.45
C ASP A 186 11.57 16.24 -7.50
N LEU A 187 11.48 15.56 -6.35
CA LEU A 187 11.12 14.13 -6.32
C LEU A 187 9.67 13.96 -6.75
N ALA A 188 9.49 13.39 -7.94
CA ALA A 188 8.18 13.04 -8.47
C ALA A 188 7.81 11.59 -8.15
N PRO A 189 6.52 11.28 -7.99
CA PRO A 189 6.09 9.90 -7.79
C PRO A 189 6.42 8.99 -8.98
N GLU A 190 6.79 7.76 -8.66
CA GLU A 190 6.99 6.71 -9.65
C GLU A 190 5.64 6.29 -10.22
N LYS A 191 5.56 6.13 -11.54
CA LYS A 191 4.33 5.73 -12.25
C LYS A 191 4.54 4.40 -12.92
N SER A 192 3.56 3.52 -12.81
CA SER A 192 3.57 2.22 -13.47
C SER A 192 2.30 2.01 -14.30
N LYS A 193 2.43 1.16 -15.32
CA LYS A 193 1.32 0.61 -16.10
C LYS A 193 1.49 -0.88 -16.14
N SER A 194 0.43 -1.63 -15.87
CA SER A 194 0.44 -3.08 -15.89
C SER A 194 -0.66 -3.61 -16.82
N PHE A 195 -0.34 -4.67 -17.51
CA PHE A 195 -1.30 -5.46 -18.27
C PHE A 195 -1.11 -6.92 -17.89
N GLU A 196 -2.20 -7.57 -17.51
CA GLU A 196 -2.21 -8.97 -17.13
C GLU A 196 -3.21 -9.74 -17.98
N TYR A 197 -2.86 -10.96 -18.30
CA TYR A 197 -3.70 -11.89 -18.98
C TYR A 197 -3.57 -13.28 -18.35
N SER A 198 -4.67 -13.96 -18.11
CA SER A 198 -4.68 -15.32 -17.57
C SER A 198 -5.78 -16.17 -18.18
N PHE A 199 -5.44 -17.44 -18.41
CA PHE A 199 -6.37 -18.48 -18.79
C PHE A 199 -6.39 -19.56 -17.69
N ARG A 200 -7.57 -19.89 -17.19
CA ARG A 200 -7.75 -20.93 -16.19
C ARG A 200 -8.63 -22.05 -16.76
N PRO A 201 -8.05 -23.18 -17.18
CA PRO A 201 -8.81 -24.39 -17.51
C PRO A 201 -9.24 -25.08 -16.21
N ASN A 202 -10.40 -25.73 -16.19
CA ASN A 202 -10.77 -26.64 -15.13
C ASN A 202 -10.33 -28.07 -15.51
N LEU A 203 -9.30 -28.58 -14.85
CA LEU A 203 -8.69 -29.89 -15.10
C LEU A 203 -9.39 -31.04 -14.39
N GLU A 204 -10.41 -30.80 -13.56
CA GLU A 204 -11.04 -31.87 -12.75
C GLU A 204 -11.71 -33.00 -13.58
N ARG A 205 -11.99 -32.78 -14.87
CA ARG A 205 -12.55 -33.83 -15.74
C ARG A 205 -11.51 -34.64 -16.52
N ALA A 206 -10.27 -34.19 -16.60
CA ALA A 206 -9.24 -34.93 -17.33
C ALA A 206 -8.76 -36.17 -16.59
N CYS A 207 -8.77 -36.16 -15.25
CA CYS A 207 -8.35 -37.32 -14.43
C CYS A 207 -9.40 -38.45 -14.29
N LYS A 208 -10.68 -38.19 -14.55
CA LYS A 208 -11.75 -39.21 -14.44
C LYS A 208 -11.88 -40.14 -15.66
N ARG A 209 -11.08 -39.97 -16.70
CA ARG A 209 -11.16 -40.77 -17.93
C ARG A 209 -10.12 -41.89 -18.04
N TRP A 210 -9.29 -42.08 -16.99
CA TRP A 210 -8.21 -43.06 -16.96
C TRP A 210 -8.26 -43.97 -15.69
N SER A 211 -9.44 -44.16 -15.12
CA SER A 211 -9.67 -45.18 -14.07
C SER A 211 -10.72 -46.17 -14.49
#